data_64590cbcb96cefb9ac68ee09df22e181
#
_entry.id   64590cbcb96cefb9ac68ee09df22e181
#
_cell.length_a   1.000
_cell.length_b   1.000
_cell.length_c   1.000
_cell.angle_alpha   90.00
_cell.angle_beta   90.00
_cell.angle_gamma   90.00
#
_symmetry.space_group_name_H-M   'P 1'
#
loop_
_entity.id
_entity.type
_entity.pdbx_description
1 polymer ?
#
loop_
_entity_poly.entity_id
_entity_poly.type
_entity_poly.pdbx_seq_one_letter_code
_entity_poly.pdbx_strand_id
1 'polypeptide(L)'
;MAGAPVATPLDEISVFREHYQRFRGVTLQTLKVVPEDKLTWQSHERVRPLGQEFMHIAEVEHYYVTGLLDHAWEFDPPDPFTTRESIEFRLAMERERTLERLYELDKYKLNSLVEVPNIPVSWPLRSWLWYIVEHEIHHRSKIAHCLRLLNVRPPFWGYVFPHGFRPDELV
;
A
#
# COMPACT_ATOMS: atom_id res chain seq x y z
N MET A 1 -2.89 -19.06 -40.07
CA MET A 1 -2.67 -18.00 -39.06
C MET A 1 -3.22 -18.53 -37.73
N ALA A 2 -2.33 -18.85 -36.80
CA ALA A 2 -2.75 -19.26 -35.46
C ALA A 2 -3.25 -18.02 -34.74
N GLY A 3 -4.50 -18.03 -34.29
CA GLY A 3 -5.05 -16.95 -33.49
C GLY A 3 -4.24 -16.77 -32.20
N ALA A 4 -3.95 -15.52 -31.81
CA ALA A 4 -3.33 -15.24 -30.55
C ALA A 4 -4.14 -15.88 -29.41
N PRO A 5 -3.48 -16.46 -28.40
CA PRO A 5 -4.19 -17.05 -27.26
C PRO A 5 -5.05 -15.97 -26.60
N VAL A 6 -6.35 -16.21 -26.52
CA VAL A 6 -7.25 -15.35 -25.75
C VAL A 6 -6.85 -15.51 -24.29
N ALA A 7 -6.30 -14.44 -23.69
CA ALA A 7 -5.98 -14.43 -22.27
C ALA A 7 -7.25 -14.72 -21.47
N THR A 8 -7.19 -15.71 -20.60
CA THR A 8 -8.28 -15.99 -19.66
C THR A 8 -8.49 -14.72 -18.81
N PRO A 9 -9.71 -14.19 -18.70
CA PRO A 9 -9.95 -13.02 -17.86
C PRO A 9 -9.50 -13.34 -16.44
N LEU A 10 -8.59 -12.53 -15.88
CA LEU A 10 -8.23 -12.60 -14.48
C LEU A 10 -9.47 -12.30 -13.64
N ASP A 11 -9.72 -13.11 -12.61
CA ASP A 11 -10.77 -12.76 -11.66
C ASP A 11 -10.35 -11.50 -10.87
N GLU A 12 -11.34 -10.76 -10.38
CA GLU A 12 -11.12 -9.47 -9.75
C GLU A 12 -10.20 -9.56 -8.50
N ILE A 13 -10.29 -10.65 -7.74
CA ILE A 13 -9.43 -10.88 -6.56
C ILE A 13 -7.97 -11.07 -6.99
N SER A 14 -7.72 -11.80 -8.05
CA SER A 14 -6.37 -11.95 -8.61
C SER A 14 -5.79 -10.60 -9.06
N VAL A 15 -6.63 -9.74 -9.67
CA VAL A 15 -6.23 -8.37 -10.04
C VAL A 15 -5.89 -7.54 -8.80
N PHE A 16 -6.69 -7.57 -7.73
CA PHE A 16 -6.39 -6.91 -6.48
C PHE A 16 -5.05 -7.39 -5.91
N ARG A 17 -4.85 -8.70 -5.79
CA ARG A 17 -3.62 -9.27 -5.23
C ARG A 17 -2.38 -8.82 -6.00
N GLU A 18 -2.42 -8.85 -7.33
CA GLU A 18 -1.32 -8.37 -8.16
C GLU A 18 -1.03 -6.88 -7.90
N HIS A 19 -2.06 -6.03 -7.87
CA HIS A 19 -1.91 -4.61 -7.58
C HIS A 19 -1.34 -4.36 -6.19
N TYR A 20 -1.86 -5.02 -5.15
CA TYR A 20 -1.35 -4.90 -3.79
C TYR A 20 0.15 -5.23 -3.70
N GLN A 21 0.59 -6.32 -4.34
CA GLN A 21 2.02 -6.68 -4.37
C GLN A 21 2.86 -5.63 -5.08
N ARG A 22 2.43 -5.17 -6.25
CA ARG A 22 3.17 -4.19 -7.05
C ARG A 22 3.31 -2.85 -6.33
N PHE A 23 2.23 -2.33 -5.74
CA PHE A 23 2.27 -1.07 -5.01
C PHE A 23 3.18 -1.15 -3.79
N ARG A 24 3.12 -2.23 -3.01
CA ARG A 24 4.02 -2.45 -1.88
C ARG A 24 5.48 -2.55 -2.32
N GLY A 25 5.76 -3.22 -3.42
CA GLY A 25 7.12 -3.29 -3.98
C GLY A 25 7.71 -1.90 -4.21
N VAL A 26 6.92 -0.97 -4.75
CA VAL A 26 7.35 0.43 -4.96
C VAL A 26 7.52 1.18 -3.63
N THR A 27 6.67 0.94 -2.64
CA THR A 27 6.79 1.53 -1.30
C THR A 27 8.08 1.07 -0.62
N LEU A 28 8.42 -0.22 -0.70
CA LEU A 28 9.66 -0.77 -0.17
C LEU A 28 10.90 -0.21 -0.90
N GLN A 29 10.84 -0.05 -2.21
CA GLN A 29 11.92 0.63 -2.96
C GLN A 29 12.08 2.08 -2.51
N THR A 30 10.99 2.77 -2.18
CA THR A 30 11.02 4.13 -1.64
C THR A 30 11.68 4.16 -0.27
N LEU A 31 11.38 3.21 0.60
CA LEU A 31 12.02 3.09 1.92
C LEU A 31 13.54 2.90 1.82
N LYS A 32 14.01 2.12 0.83
CA LYS A 32 15.44 1.84 0.63
C LYS A 32 16.28 3.08 0.35
N VAL A 33 15.72 4.11 -0.27
CA VAL A 33 16.47 5.35 -0.57
C VAL A 33 16.40 6.39 0.55
N VAL A 34 15.57 6.19 1.59
CA VAL A 34 15.54 7.08 2.77
C VAL A 34 16.84 6.92 3.54
N PRO A 35 17.64 7.98 3.80
CA PRO A 35 18.78 7.87 4.70
C PRO A 35 18.32 7.48 6.10
N GLU A 36 19.05 6.57 6.77
CA GLU A 36 18.66 6.05 8.10
C GLU A 36 18.49 7.16 9.14
N ASP A 37 19.39 8.14 9.13
CA ASP A 37 19.36 9.31 10.02
C ASP A 37 18.19 10.27 9.72
N LYS A 38 17.44 10.05 8.63
CA LYS A 38 16.28 10.86 8.23
C LYS A 38 14.94 10.20 8.53
N LEU A 39 14.91 9.01 9.09
CA LEU A 39 13.64 8.35 9.45
C LEU A 39 12.84 9.15 10.49
N THR A 40 13.54 9.88 11.38
CA THR A 40 12.92 10.79 12.38
C THR A 40 12.69 12.21 11.85
N TRP A 41 13.15 12.52 10.63
CA TRP A 41 12.99 13.85 10.06
C TRP A 41 11.53 14.11 9.66
N GLN A 42 11.10 15.35 9.90
CA GLN A 42 9.79 15.86 9.49
C GLN A 42 9.93 17.26 8.89
N SER A 43 9.14 17.58 7.88
CA SER A 43 9.19 18.90 7.22
C SER A 43 8.56 20.01 8.05
N HIS A 44 7.71 19.67 9.01
CA HIS A 44 7.03 20.60 9.90
C HIS A 44 6.50 19.85 11.12
N GLU A 45 6.37 20.50 12.28
CA GLU A 45 5.88 19.91 13.54
C GLU A 45 4.50 19.21 13.43
N ARG A 46 3.67 19.63 12.47
CA ARG A 46 2.34 19.05 12.19
C ARG A 46 2.34 17.94 11.16
N VAL A 47 3.50 17.53 10.68
CA VAL A 47 3.67 16.48 9.67
C VAL A 47 4.34 15.28 10.34
N ARG A 48 3.89 14.08 10.05
CA ARG A 48 4.55 12.88 10.59
C ARG A 48 6.00 12.80 10.15
N PRO A 49 6.91 12.30 11.01
CA PRO A 49 8.25 11.90 10.59
C PRO A 49 8.21 10.87 9.46
N LEU A 50 9.23 10.84 8.61
CA LEU A 50 9.29 9.96 7.44
C LEU A 50 9.05 8.48 7.79
N GLY A 51 9.69 7.97 8.83
CA GLY A 51 9.49 6.59 9.26
C GLY A 51 8.04 6.31 9.68
N GLN A 52 7.40 7.27 10.35
CA GLN A 52 5.99 7.16 10.75
C GLN A 52 5.01 7.23 9.57
N GLU A 53 5.36 7.89 8.47
CA GLU A 53 4.54 7.85 7.25
C GLU A 53 4.51 6.42 6.66
N PHE A 54 5.62 5.70 6.69
CA PHE A 54 5.66 4.29 6.26
C PHE A 54 4.89 3.37 7.23
N MET A 55 5.07 3.56 8.54
CA MET A 55 4.33 2.77 9.54
C MET A 55 2.82 2.98 9.41
N HIS A 56 2.40 4.22 9.17
CA HIS A 56 0.98 4.55 8.98
C HIS A 56 0.37 3.85 7.75
N ILE A 57 1.13 3.62 6.68
CA ILE A 57 0.66 2.81 5.55
C ILE A 57 0.31 1.39 6.01
N ALA A 58 1.17 0.76 6.82
CA ALA A 58 0.93 -0.58 7.33
C ALA A 58 -0.22 -0.64 8.34
N GLU A 59 -0.30 0.34 9.25
CA GLU A 59 -1.35 0.44 10.27
C GLU A 59 -2.74 0.59 9.64
N VAL A 60 -2.87 1.44 8.63
CA VAL A 60 -4.15 1.64 7.94
C VAL A 60 -4.54 0.42 7.11
N GLU A 61 -3.58 -0.24 6.45
CA GLU A 61 -3.87 -1.51 5.78
C GLU A 61 -4.38 -2.55 6.78
N HIS A 62 -3.70 -2.72 7.91
CA HIS A 62 -4.14 -3.61 8.98
C HIS A 62 -5.56 -3.30 9.42
N TYR A 63 -5.83 -2.06 9.82
CA TYR A 63 -7.14 -1.62 10.31
C TYR A 63 -8.28 -1.91 9.33
N TYR A 64 -8.07 -1.54 8.05
CA TYR A 64 -9.11 -1.77 7.05
C TYR A 64 -9.26 -3.25 6.69
N VAL A 65 -8.18 -4.00 6.53
CA VAL A 65 -8.27 -5.43 6.17
C VAL A 65 -8.95 -6.23 7.28
N THR A 66 -8.56 -6.04 8.52
CA THR A 66 -9.17 -6.74 9.66
C THR A 66 -10.63 -6.28 9.88
N GLY A 67 -10.90 -4.99 9.76
CA GLY A 67 -12.25 -4.46 9.88
C GLY A 67 -13.20 -4.93 8.78
N LEU A 68 -12.76 -4.90 7.53
CA LEU A 68 -13.57 -5.28 6.38
C LEU A 68 -13.84 -6.78 6.29
N LEU A 69 -12.86 -7.60 6.63
CA LEU A 69 -12.92 -9.06 6.44
C LEU A 69 -13.28 -9.83 7.71
N ASP A 70 -12.88 -9.32 8.88
CA ASP A 70 -13.07 -9.99 10.18
C ASP A 70 -14.01 -9.23 11.13
N HIS A 71 -14.47 -8.04 10.73
CA HIS A 71 -15.26 -7.13 11.57
C HIS A 71 -14.52 -6.66 12.85
N ALA A 72 -13.20 -6.67 12.84
CA ALA A 72 -12.31 -6.24 13.92
C ALA A 72 -11.70 -4.87 13.59
N TRP A 73 -12.35 -3.81 14.07
CA TRP A 73 -11.97 -2.41 13.81
C TRP A 73 -11.07 -1.87 14.93
N GLU A 74 -9.88 -2.42 15.05
CA GLU A 74 -8.92 -2.01 16.07
C GLU A 74 -7.62 -1.58 15.41
N PHE A 75 -7.07 -0.45 15.87
CA PHE A 75 -5.69 -0.09 15.54
C PHE A 75 -4.77 -0.87 16.46
N ASP A 76 -3.76 -1.49 15.90
CA ASP A 76 -2.64 -1.95 16.71
C ASP A 76 -2.02 -0.75 17.44
N PRO A 77 -1.54 -0.93 18.68
CA PRO A 77 -0.80 0.13 19.35
C PRO A 77 0.39 0.54 18.45
N PRO A 78 0.67 1.85 18.38
CA PRO A 78 1.74 2.32 17.51
C PRO A 78 3.06 1.69 17.92
N ASP A 79 3.64 0.87 17.06
CA ASP A 79 5.00 0.38 17.23
C ASP A 79 5.97 1.55 17.06
N PRO A 80 6.80 1.83 18.07
CA PRO A 80 7.87 2.80 17.89
C PRO A 80 8.83 2.23 16.83
N PHE A 81 8.76 2.75 15.60
CA PHE A 81 9.76 2.38 14.62
C PHE A 81 11.13 2.88 15.11
N THR A 82 12.15 2.08 14.96
CA THR A 82 13.51 2.43 15.37
C THR A 82 14.50 2.40 14.22
N THR A 83 14.23 1.53 13.23
CA THR A 83 15.14 1.28 12.12
C THR A 83 14.36 1.06 10.81
N ARG A 84 15.04 1.21 9.66
CA ARG A 84 14.49 0.85 8.36
C ARG A 84 14.06 -0.62 8.32
N GLU A 85 14.82 -1.50 8.94
CA GLU A 85 14.53 -2.94 8.99
C GLU A 85 13.20 -3.23 9.69
N SER A 86 12.91 -2.59 10.83
CA SER A 86 11.63 -2.78 11.53
C SER A 86 10.44 -2.25 10.70
N ILE A 87 10.61 -1.14 9.99
CA ILE A 87 9.59 -0.60 9.07
C ILE A 87 9.37 -1.57 7.89
N GLU A 88 10.46 -2.05 7.27
CA GLU A 88 10.40 -2.99 6.15
C GLU A 88 9.68 -4.28 6.56
N PHE A 89 10.03 -4.82 7.72
CA PHE A 89 9.38 -6.00 8.29
C PHE A 89 7.87 -5.78 8.49
N ARG A 90 7.46 -4.67 9.11
CA ARG A 90 6.03 -4.38 9.35
C ARG A 90 5.26 -4.24 8.04
N LEU A 91 5.80 -3.49 7.08
CA LEU A 91 5.20 -3.32 5.76
C LEU A 91 5.04 -4.66 5.02
N ALA A 92 6.06 -5.52 5.06
CA ALA A 92 6.03 -6.82 4.40
C ALA A 92 5.01 -7.75 5.05
N MET A 93 5.04 -7.85 6.38
CA MET A 93 4.16 -8.71 7.17
C MET A 93 2.68 -8.38 6.94
N GLU A 94 2.29 -7.11 7.02
CA GLU A 94 0.88 -6.73 6.81
C GLU A 94 0.43 -7.02 5.37
N ARG A 95 1.30 -6.80 4.38
CA ARG A 95 0.96 -7.14 3.00
C ARG A 95 0.79 -8.65 2.80
N GLU A 96 1.63 -9.49 3.40
CA GLU A 96 1.49 -10.94 3.32
C GLU A 96 0.15 -11.39 3.91
N ARG A 97 -0.20 -10.91 5.09
CA ARG A 97 -1.50 -11.16 5.73
C ARG A 97 -2.67 -10.73 4.85
N THR A 98 -2.59 -9.54 4.24
CA THR A 98 -3.62 -9.04 3.31
C THR A 98 -3.79 -9.99 2.11
N LEU A 99 -2.69 -10.43 1.51
CA LEU A 99 -2.73 -11.32 0.34
C LEU A 99 -3.29 -12.70 0.67
N GLU A 100 -3.00 -13.24 1.85
CA GLU A 100 -3.61 -14.49 2.36
C GLU A 100 -5.12 -14.33 2.52
N ARG A 101 -5.57 -13.23 3.17
CA ARG A 101 -6.99 -12.94 3.35
C ARG A 101 -7.73 -12.76 2.02
N LEU A 102 -7.13 -12.06 1.07
CA LEU A 102 -7.70 -11.89 -0.27
C LEU A 102 -7.77 -13.21 -1.04
N TYR A 103 -6.86 -14.15 -0.78
CA TYR A 103 -6.92 -15.48 -1.39
C TYR A 103 -8.14 -16.30 -0.91
N GLU A 104 -8.50 -16.15 0.35
CA GLU A 104 -9.63 -16.84 0.98
C GLU A 104 -10.98 -16.13 0.74
N LEU A 105 -10.95 -14.91 0.20
CA LEU A 105 -12.13 -14.09 0.03
C LEU A 105 -13.05 -14.64 -1.07
N ASP A 106 -14.31 -14.88 -0.72
CA ASP A 106 -15.35 -15.20 -1.69
C ASP A 106 -15.65 -13.96 -2.56
N LYS A 107 -15.41 -14.10 -3.88
CA LYS A 107 -15.64 -13.03 -4.87
C LYS A 107 -17.06 -12.44 -4.84
N TYR A 108 -18.05 -13.22 -4.45
CA TYR A 108 -19.44 -12.75 -4.36
C TYR A 108 -19.64 -11.71 -3.26
N LYS A 109 -18.75 -11.68 -2.25
CA LYS A 109 -18.76 -10.65 -1.19
C LYS A 109 -18.27 -9.28 -1.67
N LEU A 110 -17.59 -9.18 -2.80
CA LEU A 110 -17.05 -7.91 -3.31
C LEU A 110 -18.12 -6.82 -3.52
N ASN A 111 -19.36 -7.21 -3.77
CA ASN A 111 -20.49 -6.28 -3.92
C ASN A 111 -21.24 -6.00 -2.61
N SER A 112 -20.94 -6.70 -1.53
CA SER A 112 -21.58 -6.46 -0.24
C SER A 112 -21.26 -5.06 0.27
N LEU A 113 -22.28 -4.35 0.73
CA LEU A 113 -22.10 -3.03 1.34
C LEU A 113 -21.47 -3.20 2.72
N VAL A 114 -20.46 -2.42 3.00
CA VAL A 114 -19.75 -2.39 4.29
C VAL A 114 -19.71 -0.97 4.82
N GLU A 115 -20.04 -0.83 6.10
CA GLU A 115 -19.92 0.40 6.86
C GLU A 115 -18.60 0.38 7.64
N VAL A 116 -17.89 1.49 7.60
CA VAL A 116 -16.66 1.69 8.38
C VAL A 116 -16.98 2.61 9.55
N PRO A 117 -16.53 2.30 10.76
CA PRO A 117 -16.80 3.15 11.93
C PRO A 117 -16.43 4.61 11.69
N ASN A 118 -17.31 5.51 12.10
CA ASN A 118 -17.15 6.97 11.98
C ASN A 118 -17.10 7.53 10.53
N ILE A 119 -17.36 6.70 9.52
CA ILE A 119 -17.49 7.15 8.13
C ILE A 119 -18.97 7.00 7.73
N PRO A 120 -19.70 8.09 7.45
CA PRO A 120 -21.15 8.05 7.22
C PRO A 120 -21.51 7.62 5.80
N VAL A 121 -20.81 6.62 5.27
CA VAL A 121 -21.07 6.05 3.94
C VAL A 121 -20.96 4.54 3.98
N SER A 122 -21.84 3.88 3.23
CA SER A 122 -21.80 2.44 3.02
C SER A 122 -21.38 2.18 1.58
N TRP A 123 -20.20 1.56 1.39
CA TRP A 123 -19.64 1.27 0.08
C TRP A 123 -19.50 -0.23 -0.14
N PRO A 124 -19.50 -0.70 -1.41
CA PRO A 124 -19.15 -2.06 -1.72
C PRO A 124 -17.74 -2.42 -1.19
N LEU A 125 -17.58 -3.64 -0.71
CA LEU A 125 -16.29 -4.14 -0.21
C LEU A 125 -15.14 -3.87 -1.20
N ARG A 126 -15.36 -4.08 -2.51
CA ARG A 126 -14.35 -3.76 -3.54
C ARG A 126 -13.86 -2.32 -3.49
N SER A 127 -14.75 -1.36 -3.22
CA SER A 127 -14.38 0.06 -3.17
C SER A 127 -13.48 0.35 -1.98
N TRP A 128 -13.74 -0.28 -0.83
CA TRP A 128 -12.89 -0.17 0.34
C TRP A 128 -11.51 -0.81 0.11
N LEU A 129 -11.46 -1.94 -0.59
CA LEU A 129 -10.18 -2.57 -0.95
C LEU A 129 -9.36 -1.64 -1.86
N TRP A 130 -9.97 -0.97 -2.84
CA TRP A 130 -9.28 0.04 -3.66
C TRP A 130 -8.86 1.26 -2.85
N TYR A 131 -9.66 1.70 -1.88
CA TYR A 131 -9.28 2.78 -0.97
C TYR A 131 -7.96 2.53 -0.24
N ILE A 132 -7.70 1.30 0.19
CA ILE A 132 -6.41 0.93 0.82
C ILE A 132 -5.24 1.18 -0.14
N VAL A 133 -5.39 0.85 -1.41
CA VAL A 133 -4.38 1.12 -2.45
C VAL A 133 -4.18 2.62 -2.64
N GLU A 134 -5.26 3.38 -2.75
CA GLU A 134 -5.20 4.84 -2.89
C GLU A 134 -4.53 5.50 -1.69
N HIS A 135 -4.79 5.02 -0.49
CA HIS A 135 -4.16 5.49 0.74
C HIS A 135 -2.63 5.27 0.71
N GLU A 136 -2.17 4.08 0.30
CA GLU A 136 -0.73 3.81 0.15
C GLU A 136 -0.09 4.74 -0.89
N ILE A 137 -0.73 4.95 -2.04
CA ILE A 137 -0.26 5.88 -3.07
C ILE A 137 -0.17 7.31 -2.53
N HIS A 138 -1.18 7.77 -1.80
CA HIS A 138 -1.22 9.10 -1.20
C HIS A 138 -0.03 9.32 -0.26
N HIS A 139 0.21 8.41 0.69
CA HIS A 139 1.33 8.53 1.63
C HIS A 139 2.68 8.40 0.96
N ARG A 140 2.83 7.51 -0.01
CA ARG A 140 4.05 7.42 -0.82
C ARG A 140 4.36 8.71 -1.58
N SER A 141 3.33 9.41 -2.07
CA SER A 141 3.51 10.71 -2.72
C SER A 141 4.03 11.77 -1.74
N LYS A 142 3.54 11.81 -0.51
CA LYS A 142 4.07 12.67 0.55
C LYS A 142 5.53 12.35 0.88
N ILE A 143 5.86 11.07 1.02
CA ILE A 143 7.24 10.60 1.26
C ILE A 143 8.16 11.06 0.12
N ALA A 144 7.73 10.90 -1.14
CA ALA A 144 8.50 11.34 -2.29
C ALA A 144 8.74 12.86 -2.31
N HIS A 145 7.76 13.63 -1.84
CA HIS A 145 7.93 15.08 -1.65
C HIS A 145 8.98 15.38 -0.56
N CYS A 146 8.90 14.71 0.59
CA CYS A 146 9.87 14.86 1.67
C CYS A 146 11.29 14.49 1.24
N LEU A 147 11.46 13.42 0.46
CA LEU A 147 12.76 13.03 -0.09
C LEU A 147 13.37 14.14 -0.96
N ARG A 148 12.57 14.81 -1.79
CA ARG A 148 13.04 15.95 -2.59
C ARG A 148 13.48 17.13 -1.73
N LEU A 149 12.78 17.41 -0.63
CA LEU A 149 13.19 18.44 0.34
C LEU A 149 14.53 18.11 1.00
N LEU A 150 14.83 16.83 1.14
CA LEU A 150 16.12 16.32 1.65
C LEU A 150 17.21 16.19 0.57
N ASN A 151 16.95 16.62 -0.67
CA ASN A 151 17.82 16.42 -1.83
C ASN A 151 18.11 14.93 -2.12
N VAL A 152 17.21 14.03 -1.72
CA VAL A 152 17.24 12.62 -2.07
C VAL A 152 16.35 12.39 -3.27
N ARG A 153 16.90 11.81 -4.33
CA ARG A 153 16.11 11.46 -5.52
C ARG A 153 15.21 10.27 -5.19
N PRO A 154 13.88 10.45 -5.21
CA PRO A 154 13.00 9.29 -5.07
C PRO A 154 13.19 8.34 -6.26
N PRO A 155 12.91 7.02 -6.11
CA PRO A 155 12.92 6.09 -7.24
C PRO A 155 11.98 6.60 -8.35
N PHE A 156 12.27 6.33 -9.63
CA PHE A 156 11.39 6.74 -10.73
C PHE A 156 10.20 5.80 -10.84
N TRP A 157 9.07 6.17 -10.31
CA TRP A 157 7.86 5.41 -10.36
C TRP A 157 6.69 6.28 -9.98
N GLY A 158 6.53 7.34 -10.56
CA GLY A 158 5.29 8.06 -10.45
C GLY A 158 4.07 7.14 -10.64
N TYR A 159 4.27 6.02 -11.36
CA TYR A 159 3.23 5.04 -11.68
C TYR A 159 3.74 3.62 -11.48
N VAL A 160 2.84 2.68 -11.23
CA VAL A 160 3.13 1.25 -11.28
C VAL A 160 2.89 0.79 -12.71
N PHE A 161 3.96 0.55 -13.43
CA PHE A 161 3.88 0.10 -14.82
C PHE A 161 3.59 -1.39 -14.94
N PRO A 162 2.97 -1.83 -16.03
CA PRO A 162 2.83 -3.25 -16.35
C PRO A 162 4.19 -3.97 -16.40
N HIS A 163 4.17 -5.29 -16.24
CA HIS A 163 5.39 -6.10 -16.36
C HIS A 163 6.11 -5.84 -17.68
N GLY A 164 7.44 -5.74 -17.63
CA GLY A 164 8.30 -5.54 -18.79
C GLY A 164 8.57 -4.09 -19.16
N PHE A 165 7.91 -3.13 -18.51
CA PHE A 165 8.23 -1.72 -18.73
C PHE A 165 9.34 -1.26 -17.76
N ARG A 166 10.43 -0.72 -18.33
CA ARG A 166 11.54 -0.13 -17.58
C ARG A 166 11.61 1.37 -17.82
N PRO A 167 11.25 2.20 -16.82
CA PRO A 167 11.26 3.66 -16.97
C PRO A 167 12.62 4.25 -17.27
N ASP A 168 13.70 3.57 -16.88
CA ASP A 168 15.10 3.93 -17.14
C ASP A 168 15.48 3.80 -18.64
N GLU A 169 14.69 3.08 -19.43
CA GLU A 169 14.87 2.98 -20.89
C GLU A 169 14.27 4.16 -21.66
N LEU A 170 13.58 5.08 -20.97
CA LEU A 170 12.94 6.28 -21.57
C LEU A 170 13.79 7.56 -21.48
N VAL A 171 15.04 7.49 -21.04
CA VAL A 171 15.92 8.68 -20.89
C VAL A 171 16.92 8.76 -22.03
#